data_c1634b72ffdce88403d51924387af65d
#
_entry.id   c1634b72ffdce88403d51924387af65d
#
_cell.length_a   1.000
_cell.length_b   1.000
_cell.length_c   1.000
_cell.angle_alpha   90.00
_cell.angle_beta   90.00
_cell.angle_gamma   90.00
#
_symmetry.space_group_name_H-M   'P 1'
#
loop_
_entity.id
_entity.type
_entity.pdbx_description
1 polymer ?
#
loop_
_entity_poly.entity_id
_entity_poly.type
_entity_poly.pdbx_seq_one_letter_code
_entity_poly.pdbx_strand_id
1 'polypeptide(L)'
;PKDSFEFGNLQDFAESFDHKIVEHPNINVYAHYRNGELFGYSDHVYLPVVYPAFHPNHTRPQDVIQVMSDWRAHAQLSGGLGYIGVPLIDDRPKFTNDVMDKLGLTKMSREIYSYDSLT
;
A
#
# COMPACT_ATOMS: atom_id res chain seq x y z
N PRO A 1 12.34 -29.53 0.95
CA PRO A 1 12.59 -28.88 -0.28
C PRO A 1 11.88 -27.57 -0.50
N LYS A 2 10.99 -27.50 -1.49
CA LYS A 2 10.51 -26.19 -1.96
C LYS A 2 9.56 -25.49 -0.98
N ASP A 3 8.80 -26.22 -0.26
CA ASP A 3 7.85 -25.72 0.74
C ASP A 3 8.55 -25.21 2.01
N SER A 4 9.84 -25.48 2.15
CA SER A 4 10.65 -24.94 3.24
C SER A 4 11.57 -23.81 2.76
N PHE A 5 11.11 -23.00 1.84
CA PHE A 5 11.84 -21.89 1.27
C PHE A 5 12.22 -20.86 2.34
N GLU A 6 13.50 -20.53 2.42
CA GLU A 6 13.98 -19.54 3.37
C GLU A 6 13.92 -18.14 2.77
N PHE A 7 13.69 -17.15 3.65
CA PHE A 7 13.54 -15.75 3.23
C PHE A 7 14.74 -15.26 2.42
N GLY A 8 15.98 -15.58 2.87
CA GLY A 8 17.18 -15.15 2.16
C GLY A 8 17.24 -15.65 0.72
N ASN A 9 16.80 -16.89 0.46
CA ASN A 9 16.76 -17.43 -0.90
C ASN A 9 15.70 -16.74 -1.76
N LEU A 10 14.57 -16.42 -1.17
CA LEU A 10 13.51 -15.71 -1.87
C LEU A 10 13.95 -14.29 -2.20
N GLN A 11 14.72 -13.66 -1.33
CA GLN A 11 15.30 -12.34 -1.58
C GLN A 11 16.21 -12.36 -2.79
N ASP A 12 17.08 -13.36 -2.92
CA ASP A 12 17.95 -13.51 -4.08
C ASP A 12 17.14 -13.67 -5.37
N PHE A 13 16.06 -14.45 -5.31
CA PHE A 13 15.16 -14.58 -6.44
C PHE A 13 14.54 -13.23 -6.82
N ALA A 14 14.05 -12.48 -5.86
CA ALA A 14 13.45 -11.16 -6.11
C ALA A 14 14.46 -10.20 -6.73
N GLU A 15 15.68 -10.18 -6.23
CA GLU A 15 16.73 -9.30 -6.73
C GLU A 15 17.14 -9.63 -8.16
N SER A 16 16.95 -10.87 -8.61
CA SER A 16 17.28 -11.28 -9.98
C SER A 16 16.43 -10.57 -11.04
N PHE A 17 15.29 -9.98 -10.66
CA PHE A 17 14.46 -9.19 -11.58
C PHE A 17 14.08 -7.84 -10.98
N ASP A 18 14.98 -7.25 -10.22
CA ASP A 18 14.89 -5.90 -9.66
C ASP A 18 13.72 -5.70 -8.69
N HIS A 19 13.37 -6.74 -7.95
CA HIS A 19 12.38 -6.65 -6.89
C HIS A 19 13.05 -6.79 -5.54
N LYS A 20 12.34 -6.38 -4.49
CA LYS A 20 12.81 -6.45 -3.13
C LYS A 20 11.70 -6.94 -2.22
N ILE A 21 12.01 -7.90 -1.38
CA ILE A 21 11.09 -8.39 -0.36
C ILE A 21 11.31 -7.58 0.91
N VAL A 22 10.25 -7.04 1.47
CA VAL A 22 10.28 -6.26 2.70
C VAL A 22 9.80 -7.11 3.86
N GLU A 23 10.62 -7.22 4.89
CA GLU A 23 10.20 -7.87 6.13
C GLU A 23 9.36 -6.91 6.96
N HIS A 24 8.13 -7.31 7.23
CA HIS A 24 7.21 -6.53 8.04
C HIS A 24 6.17 -7.46 8.66
N PRO A 25 5.78 -7.24 9.94
CA PRO A 25 4.84 -8.14 10.62
C PRO A 25 3.47 -8.23 9.93
N ASN A 26 3.08 -7.22 9.16
CA ASN A 26 1.80 -7.19 8.45
C ASN A 26 1.91 -7.64 6.99
N ILE A 27 3.05 -8.19 6.59
CA ILE A 27 3.27 -8.69 5.24
C ILE A 27 3.59 -10.18 5.32
N ASN A 28 2.78 -10.98 4.65
CA ASN A 28 3.03 -12.41 4.47
C ASN A 28 3.47 -12.65 3.03
N VAL A 29 4.62 -13.27 2.84
CA VAL A 29 5.16 -13.55 1.52
C VAL A 29 4.89 -15.00 1.16
N TYR A 30 4.28 -15.22 0.00
CA TYR A 30 3.96 -16.56 -0.51
C TYR A 30 4.74 -16.81 -1.79
N ALA A 31 5.56 -17.86 -1.78
CA ALA A 31 6.30 -18.28 -2.96
C ALA A 31 5.43 -19.13 -3.87
N HIS A 32 5.60 -18.99 -5.16
CA HIS A 32 4.83 -19.70 -6.17
C HIS A 32 5.71 -20.65 -6.97
N TYR A 33 5.31 -21.92 -7.04
CA TYR A 33 6.06 -22.97 -7.70
C TYR A 33 5.23 -23.64 -8.79
N ARG A 34 5.92 -24.09 -9.83
CA ARG A 34 5.35 -24.95 -10.86
C ARG A 34 6.32 -26.11 -11.09
N ASN A 35 5.85 -27.34 -10.87
CA ASN A 35 6.68 -28.54 -10.98
C ASN A 35 7.96 -28.45 -10.13
N GLY A 36 7.85 -27.85 -8.94
CA GLY A 36 8.99 -27.69 -8.03
C GLY A 36 9.93 -26.54 -8.35
N GLU A 37 9.63 -25.76 -9.37
CA GLU A 37 10.45 -24.63 -9.78
C GLU A 37 9.79 -23.30 -9.38
N LEU A 38 10.53 -22.46 -8.68
CA LEU A 38 10.07 -21.17 -8.23
C LEU A 38 9.94 -20.22 -9.44
N PHE A 39 8.74 -19.61 -9.62
CA PHE A 39 8.53 -18.67 -10.71
C PHE A 39 8.03 -17.29 -10.25
N GLY A 40 7.67 -17.14 -8.99
CA GLY A 40 7.17 -15.86 -8.51
C GLY A 40 6.86 -15.87 -7.02
N TYR A 41 6.46 -14.72 -6.53
CA TYR A 41 5.97 -14.60 -5.15
C TYR A 41 4.91 -13.50 -5.08
N SER A 42 4.12 -13.52 -4.02
CA SER A 42 3.11 -12.49 -3.75
C SER A 42 3.23 -12.00 -2.32
N ASP A 43 3.16 -10.71 -2.15
CA ASP A 43 3.08 -10.08 -0.84
C ASP A 43 1.61 -9.93 -0.45
N HIS A 44 1.20 -10.59 0.61
CA HIS A 44 -0.13 -10.41 1.19
C HIS A 44 -0.02 -9.42 2.33
N VAL A 45 -0.57 -8.24 2.12
CA VAL A 45 -0.35 -7.09 2.98
C VAL A 45 -1.63 -6.78 3.75
N TYR A 46 -1.54 -6.72 5.07
CA TYR A 46 -2.66 -6.45 5.96
C TYR A 46 -2.44 -5.11 6.63
N LEU A 47 -2.84 -4.04 5.94
CA LEU A 47 -2.56 -2.67 6.35
C LEU A 47 -3.84 -1.84 6.39
N PRO A 48 -3.85 -0.76 7.20
CA PRO A 48 -4.93 0.22 7.11
C PRO A 48 -4.97 0.84 5.73
N VAL A 49 -6.13 0.76 5.09
CA VAL A 49 -6.38 1.42 3.81
C VAL A 49 -7.57 2.33 4.01
N VAL A 50 -7.43 3.60 3.64
CA VAL A 50 -8.53 4.56 3.74
C VAL A 50 -8.81 5.18 2.38
N TYR A 51 -10.07 5.52 2.17
CA TYR A 51 -10.55 6.16 0.95
C TYR A 51 -11.25 7.44 1.36
N PRO A 52 -10.52 8.54 1.60
CA PRO A 52 -11.15 9.77 2.03
C PRO A 52 -11.96 10.39 0.90
N ALA A 53 -13.07 11.01 1.26
CA ALA A 53 -13.90 11.77 0.34
C ALA A 53 -14.09 13.17 0.91
N PHE A 54 -13.74 14.19 0.13
CA PHE A 54 -13.83 15.58 0.55
C PHE A 54 -14.77 16.33 -0.39
N HIS A 55 -15.72 17.05 0.18
CA HIS A 55 -16.60 17.90 -0.62
C HIS A 55 -15.78 19.08 -1.18
N PRO A 56 -15.75 19.28 -2.49
CA PRO A 56 -14.85 20.28 -3.08
C PRO A 56 -15.14 21.71 -2.64
N ASN A 57 -16.38 22.04 -2.27
CA ASN A 57 -16.78 23.39 -1.90
C ASN A 57 -16.88 23.62 -0.39
N HIS A 58 -16.69 22.58 0.42
CA HIS A 58 -16.84 22.67 1.89
C HIS A 58 -15.60 22.23 2.64
N THR A 59 -14.53 21.94 1.93
CA THR A 59 -13.30 21.42 2.55
C THR A 59 -12.23 22.49 2.51
N ARG A 60 -11.59 22.73 3.65
CA ARG A 60 -10.47 23.66 3.79
C ARG A 60 -9.17 22.87 3.85
N PRO A 61 -8.00 23.49 3.51
CA PRO A 61 -6.71 22.80 3.61
C PRO A 61 -6.45 22.19 4.99
N GLN A 62 -6.79 22.89 6.07
CA GLN A 62 -6.59 22.39 7.42
C GLN A 62 -7.46 21.17 7.74
N ASP A 63 -8.61 21.03 7.10
CA ASP A 63 -9.47 19.84 7.27
C ASP A 63 -8.77 18.60 6.68
N VAL A 64 -8.17 18.75 5.50
CA VAL A 64 -7.41 17.66 4.87
C VAL A 64 -6.19 17.31 5.71
N ILE A 65 -5.46 18.31 6.20
CA ILE A 65 -4.30 18.10 7.07
C ILE A 65 -4.71 17.29 8.30
N GLN A 66 -5.83 17.63 8.93
CA GLN A 66 -6.30 16.93 10.13
C GLN A 66 -6.62 15.47 9.83
N VAL A 67 -7.40 15.22 8.77
CA VAL A 67 -7.79 13.86 8.39
C VAL A 67 -6.57 13.01 8.06
N MET A 68 -5.65 13.55 7.27
CA MET A 68 -4.45 12.80 6.87
C MET A 68 -3.49 12.57 8.03
N SER A 69 -3.38 13.54 8.96
CA SER A 69 -2.56 13.39 10.14
C SER A 69 -3.13 12.32 11.08
N ASP A 70 -4.44 12.28 11.25
CA ASP A 70 -5.09 11.25 12.06
C ASP A 70 -4.88 9.86 11.45
N TRP A 71 -5.02 9.75 10.14
CA TRP A 71 -4.76 8.48 9.45
C TRP A 71 -3.30 8.05 9.60
N ARG A 72 -2.36 8.98 9.45
CA ARG A 72 -0.94 8.67 9.60
C ARG A 72 -0.62 8.15 11.00
N ALA A 73 -1.19 8.78 12.04
CA ALA A 73 -1.03 8.31 13.41
C ALA A 73 -1.60 6.89 13.57
N HIS A 74 -2.72 6.60 12.93
CA HIS A 74 -3.33 5.28 12.93
C HIS A 74 -2.42 4.25 12.27
N ALA A 75 -1.85 4.60 11.13
CA ALA A 75 -0.91 3.72 10.41
C ALA A 75 0.34 3.44 11.25
N GLN A 76 0.85 4.44 11.98
CA GLN A 76 1.99 4.25 12.87
C GLN A 76 1.69 3.24 13.98
N LEU A 77 0.48 3.26 14.53
CA LEU A 77 0.05 2.29 15.53
C LEU A 77 -0.09 0.88 14.95
N SER A 78 -0.27 0.78 13.64
CA SER A 78 -0.45 -0.49 12.92
C SER A 78 0.83 -0.98 12.25
N GLY A 79 2.01 -0.55 12.71
CA GLY A 79 3.28 -1.03 12.20
C GLY A 79 4.00 -0.09 11.24
N GLY A 80 3.51 1.12 11.04
CA GLY A 80 4.19 2.15 10.27
C GLY A 80 3.92 2.15 8.77
N LEU A 81 2.96 1.34 8.31
CA LEU A 81 2.55 1.31 6.91
C LEU A 81 1.04 1.50 6.78
N GLY A 82 0.63 2.10 5.69
CA GLY A 82 -0.77 2.25 5.35
C GLY A 82 -0.91 2.86 3.95
N TYR A 83 -2.10 2.73 3.38
CA TYR A 83 -2.37 3.25 2.04
C TYR A 83 -3.58 4.18 2.06
N ILE A 84 -3.51 5.22 1.23
CA ILE A 84 -4.64 6.10 0.97
C ILE A 84 -5.00 5.97 -0.50
N GLY A 85 -6.25 5.64 -0.78
CA GLY A 85 -6.78 5.66 -2.13
C GLY A 85 -7.51 6.97 -2.38
N VAL A 86 -7.14 7.66 -3.45
CA VAL A 86 -7.82 8.89 -3.86
C VAL A 86 -8.43 8.69 -5.24
N PRO A 87 -9.62 9.24 -5.49
CA PRO A 87 -10.23 9.14 -6.81
C PRO A 87 -9.36 9.79 -7.89
N LEU A 88 -9.37 9.21 -9.08
CA LEU A 88 -8.67 9.75 -10.24
C LEU A 88 -9.48 10.83 -10.96
N ILE A 89 -10.60 11.26 -10.39
CA ILE A 89 -11.49 12.25 -10.95
C ILE A 89 -11.18 13.65 -10.38
N ASP A 90 -11.57 14.67 -11.11
CA ASP A 90 -11.20 16.06 -10.81
C ASP A 90 -12.05 16.74 -9.74
N ASP A 91 -12.89 16.02 -9.03
CA ASP A 91 -13.79 16.60 -8.04
C ASP A 91 -13.19 16.73 -6.64
N ARG A 92 -11.96 16.28 -6.44
CA ARG A 92 -11.29 16.45 -5.15
C ARG A 92 -10.69 17.85 -5.03
N PRO A 93 -10.55 18.38 -3.80
CA PRO A 93 -9.94 19.70 -3.61
C PRO A 93 -8.52 19.75 -4.21
N LYS A 94 -8.20 20.86 -4.90
CA LYS A 94 -6.91 21.00 -5.61
C LYS A 94 -5.70 20.94 -4.70
N PHE A 95 -5.84 21.37 -3.45
CA PHE A 95 -4.74 21.35 -2.48
C PHE A 95 -4.46 19.98 -1.88
N THR A 96 -5.26 18.97 -2.19
CA THR A 96 -5.12 17.64 -1.56
C THR A 96 -3.77 17.02 -1.83
N ASN A 97 -3.28 17.10 -3.06
CA ASN A 97 -1.96 16.55 -3.41
C ASN A 97 -0.83 17.26 -2.67
N ASP A 98 -0.91 18.59 -2.55
CA ASP A 98 0.10 19.36 -1.83
C ASP A 98 0.16 18.99 -0.36
N VAL A 99 -1.00 18.77 0.26
CA VAL A 99 -1.06 18.32 1.66
C VAL A 99 -0.44 16.95 1.80
N MET A 100 -0.71 16.03 0.90
CA MET A 100 -0.13 14.68 0.95
C MET A 100 1.39 14.73 0.84
N ASP A 101 1.92 15.54 -0.08
CA ASP A 101 3.37 15.70 -0.24
C ASP A 101 4.01 16.28 1.02
N LYS A 102 3.39 17.30 1.62
CA LYS A 102 3.90 17.94 2.84
C LYS A 102 3.88 17.01 4.04
N LEU A 103 2.96 16.04 4.09
CA LEU A 103 2.90 15.05 5.14
C LEU A 103 3.84 13.87 4.92
N GLY A 104 4.61 13.89 3.83
CA GLY A 104 5.58 12.85 3.53
C GLY A 104 4.98 11.57 2.96
N LEU A 105 3.80 11.66 2.34
CA LEU A 105 3.17 10.52 1.70
C LEU A 105 3.74 10.34 0.29
N THR A 106 4.02 9.11 -0.07
CA THR A 106 4.60 8.78 -1.38
C THR A 106 3.52 8.27 -2.31
N LYS A 107 3.43 8.86 -3.50
CA LYS A 107 2.50 8.38 -4.52
C LYS A 107 2.98 7.04 -5.06
N MET A 108 2.09 6.06 -5.05
CA MET A 108 2.40 4.73 -5.58
C MET A 108 2.20 4.70 -7.09
N SER A 109 3.05 3.92 -7.77
CA SER A 109 3.00 3.74 -9.23
C SER A 109 2.45 2.37 -9.60
N ARG A 110 1.42 1.90 -8.88
CA ARG A 110 0.80 0.60 -9.10
C ARG A 110 -0.64 0.74 -9.53
N GLU A 111 -1.06 -0.13 -10.43
CA GLU A 111 -2.46 -0.30 -10.74
C GLU A 111 -3.08 -1.23 -9.72
N ILE A 112 -4.33 -0.94 -9.32
CA ILE A 112 -5.05 -1.70 -8.31
C ILE A 112 -6.35 -2.21 -8.91
N TYR A 113 -6.56 -3.52 -8.82
CA TYR A 113 -7.80 -4.16 -9.24
C TYR A 113 -8.57 -4.57 -7.99
N SER A 114 -9.87 -4.35 -8.00
CA SER A 114 -10.72 -4.72 -6.88
C SER A 114 -11.58 -5.93 -7.19
N TYR A 115 -11.77 -6.76 -6.19
CA TYR A 115 -12.78 -7.80 -6.20
C TYR A 115 -13.71 -7.55 -5.02
N ASP A 116 -15.01 -7.51 -5.26
CA ASP A 116 -16.00 -7.26 -4.22
C ASP A 116 -17.16 -8.24 -4.37
N SER A 117 -17.20 -9.24 -3.47
CA SER A 117 -18.25 -10.23 -3.46
C SER A 117 -19.51 -9.76 -2.70
N LEU A 118 -19.48 -8.55 -2.15
CA LEU A 118 -20.61 -7.98 -1.41
C LEU A 118 -21.61 -7.28 -2.31
N THR A 119 -21.26 -7.05 -3.54
CA THR A 119 -22.14 -6.48 -4.58
C THR A 119 -22.77 -7.57 -5.47
#